data_5be2a690f4913118e35620cfb39c1070
#
_entry.id   5be2a690f4913118e35620cfb39c1070
#
_cell.length_a   1.000
_cell.length_b   1.000
_cell.length_c   1.000
_cell.angle_alpha   90.00
_cell.angle_beta   90.00
_cell.angle_gamma   90.00
#
_symmetry.space_group_name_H-M   'P 1'
#
loop_
_entity.id
_entity.type
_entity.pdbx_description
1 polymer ?
#
loop_
_entity_poly.entity_id
_entity_poly.type
_entity_poly.pdbx_seq_one_letter_code
_entity_poly.pdbx_strand_id
1 'polypeptide(L)'
;MHQTERTDISLNRQSLTAHTFITGSTGAGKSNTIYHMLDELTRDGSVKFMVIEPAKGEYKDVFGGRSDVQVYSTNPCKAKLLRINPFAFPVDEISVQEHLDRLVEIFNVCWPMYAAMPAILKDACERAYAAAGWDIAASINWKQENSFPCFADVLEQIKKVLEESAYSADNKSDYTGALVTRIRSLTTGIYGQVFTNDTEAALFGEKLFDENVIVDLSRVGSTETKSLIMGLLVMQMQEYRMASAKEANSALKHITVLEEAHNILKRTSTEQSAESANLAGKSVEMLSNAIAEMRTYGEGFIIADQAPGLLDMAAIRNTNTKIIMRLPDEEDRKLVGKAAGLNDDQIVELSKLPTGVAAVYQNDWIEPVLCKIPRFENAQPLKYTPEARGRLSTTLSKYFTAVSRQERPDSLSGEEIDTIRRWSRTVSSSEDTIRLVERGLQGSLDKENVGVLCYNLLDGGMLCESVVRTDAGHLQDVVPTYLVKRFGFDGTLAGALCNLILSTAAHDYPEQRLEIEQKVELLKFGGEVQ
;
A
#
# COMPACT_ATOMS: atom_id res chain seq x y z
N MET A 1 -16.02 -37.13 15.59
CA MET A 1 -17.27 -36.37 15.28
C MET A 1 -18.09 -37.18 14.29
N HIS A 2 -19.31 -37.59 14.65
CA HIS A 2 -20.22 -38.28 13.73
C HIS A 2 -21.22 -37.28 13.16
N GLN A 3 -21.30 -37.18 11.86
CA GLN A 3 -22.29 -36.34 11.17
C GLN A 3 -23.61 -37.14 11.07
N THR A 4 -24.57 -36.83 11.93
CA THR A 4 -25.84 -37.55 12.00
C THR A 4 -26.98 -36.81 11.30
N GLU A 5 -26.91 -35.48 11.16
CA GLU A 5 -27.91 -34.66 10.48
C GLU A 5 -27.24 -33.53 9.71
N ARG A 6 -27.82 -33.12 8.58
CA ARG A 6 -27.42 -31.92 7.84
C ARG A 6 -28.31 -30.76 8.29
N THR A 7 -27.74 -29.88 9.07
CA THR A 7 -28.41 -28.65 9.50
C THR A 7 -27.58 -27.47 9.04
N ASP A 8 -28.21 -26.45 8.49
CA ASP A 8 -27.53 -25.21 8.14
C ASP A 8 -27.15 -24.47 9.42
N ILE A 9 -25.90 -24.02 9.47
CA ILE A 9 -25.34 -23.28 10.61
C ILE A 9 -25.06 -21.86 10.18
N SER A 10 -25.58 -20.92 10.95
CA SER A 10 -25.38 -19.48 10.72
C SER A 10 -24.49 -18.90 11.83
N LEU A 11 -23.51 -18.09 11.43
CA LEU A 11 -22.74 -17.28 12.36
C LEU A 11 -23.56 -16.04 12.76
N ASN A 12 -23.46 -15.66 14.03
CA ASN A 12 -24.02 -14.40 14.47
C ASN A 12 -23.18 -13.25 13.89
N ARG A 13 -23.80 -12.44 13.02
CA ARG A 13 -23.14 -11.32 12.33
C ARG A 13 -22.56 -10.30 13.30
N GLN A 14 -23.28 -9.95 14.37
CA GLN A 14 -22.80 -8.97 15.35
C GLN A 14 -21.57 -9.48 16.12
N SER A 15 -21.49 -10.78 16.36
CA SER A 15 -20.33 -11.38 17.03
C SER A 15 -19.05 -11.33 16.20
N LEU A 16 -19.13 -11.02 14.88
CA LEU A 16 -17.96 -10.85 14.01
C LEU A 16 -17.20 -9.53 14.28
N THR A 17 -17.82 -8.55 14.95
CA THR A 17 -17.09 -7.36 15.43
C THR A 17 -15.99 -7.77 16.41
N ALA A 18 -16.17 -8.84 17.17
CA ALA A 18 -15.17 -9.38 18.08
C ALA A 18 -14.18 -10.35 17.38
N HIS A 19 -13.99 -10.16 16.09
CA HIS A 19 -13.01 -10.75 15.21
C HIS A 19 -13.14 -12.26 14.97
N THR A 20 -12.58 -12.70 13.86
CA THR A 20 -12.56 -14.09 13.41
C THR A 20 -11.14 -14.54 13.16
N PHE A 21 -10.78 -15.73 13.62
CA PHE A 21 -9.55 -16.41 13.28
C PHE A 21 -9.81 -17.59 12.35
N ILE A 22 -9.16 -17.61 11.19
CA ILE A 22 -9.29 -18.69 10.20
C ILE A 22 -7.93 -19.31 9.98
N THR A 23 -7.80 -20.61 10.21
CA THR A 23 -6.54 -21.30 10.02
C THR A 23 -6.71 -22.66 9.34
N GLY A 24 -5.64 -23.12 8.72
CA GLY A 24 -5.55 -24.41 8.04
C GLY A 24 -4.42 -24.44 7.02
N SER A 25 -3.94 -25.62 6.70
CA SER A 25 -2.87 -25.81 5.71
C SER A 25 -3.26 -25.30 4.31
N THR A 26 -2.26 -25.17 3.44
CA THR A 26 -2.49 -24.84 2.03
C THR A 26 -3.47 -25.81 1.39
N GLY A 27 -4.46 -25.30 0.67
CA GLY A 27 -5.49 -26.10 0.01
C GLY A 27 -6.57 -26.66 0.95
N ALA A 28 -6.59 -26.32 2.24
CA ALA A 28 -7.66 -26.74 3.16
C ALA A 28 -9.00 -26.03 2.90
N GLY A 29 -8.98 -24.83 2.28
CA GLY A 29 -10.19 -24.08 1.92
C GLY A 29 -10.33 -22.73 2.61
N LYS A 30 -9.27 -22.16 3.22
CA LYS A 30 -9.31 -20.85 3.90
C LYS A 30 -9.88 -19.73 3.03
N SER A 31 -9.26 -19.44 1.88
CA SER A 31 -9.71 -18.37 1.00
C SER A 31 -11.15 -18.59 0.53
N ASN A 32 -11.53 -19.85 0.23
CA ASN A 32 -12.91 -20.20 -0.11
C ASN A 32 -13.92 -19.84 1.00
N THR A 33 -13.56 -20.08 2.26
CA THR A 33 -14.38 -19.71 3.41
C THR A 33 -14.53 -18.20 3.53
N ILE A 34 -13.42 -17.47 3.36
CA ILE A 34 -13.43 -16.01 3.40
C ILE A 34 -14.29 -15.45 2.27
N TYR A 35 -14.23 -16.02 1.06
CA TYR A 35 -15.10 -15.60 -0.05
C TYR A 35 -16.57 -15.72 0.30
N HIS A 36 -17.00 -16.85 0.89
CA HIS A 36 -18.38 -17.02 1.36
C HIS A 36 -18.75 -15.97 2.40
N MET A 37 -17.89 -15.74 3.39
CA MET A 37 -18.16 -14.74 4.43
C MET A 37 -18.30 -13.33 3.86
N LEU A 38 -17.40 -12.93 2.98
CA LEU A 38 -17.44 -11.60 2.36
C LEU A 38 -18.67 -11.41 1.46
N ASP A 39 -19.03 -12.44 0.65
CA ASP A 39 -20.19 -12.39 -0.21
C ASP A 39 -21.49 -12.23 0.59
N GLU A 40 -21.66 -13.05 1.65
CA GLU A 40 -22.82 -12.96 2.54
C GLU A 40 -22.91 -11.63 3.29
N LEU A 41 -21.78 -11.16 3.86
CA LEU A 41 -21.74 -9.95 4.66
C LEU A 41 -22.02 -8.68 3.83
N THR A 42 -21.61 -8.68 2.57
CA THR A 42 -21.75 -7.49 1.69
C THR A 42 -23.00 -7.52 0.83
N ARG A 43 -23.80 -8.58 0.88
CA ARG A 43 -24.97 -8.80 0.01
C ARG A 43 -26.03 -7.70 0.12
N ASP A 44 -26.29 -7.22 1.33
CA ASP A 44 -27.26 -6.14 1.59
C ASP A 44 -26.63 -4.73 1.52
N GLY A 45 -25.34 -4.64 1.26
CA GLY A 45 -24.59 -3.38 1.17
C GLY A 45 -24.34 -2.68 2.50
N SER A 46 -24.80 -3.23 3.63
CA SER A 46 -24.68 -2.61 4.96
C SER A 46 -23.30 -2.83 5.60
N VAL A 47 -22.55 -3.85 5.17
CA VAL A 47 -21.18 -4.10 5.57
C VAL A 47 -20.27 -3.92 4.36
N LYS A 48 -19.16 -3.26 4.56
CA LYS A 48 -18.08 -3.13 3.58
C LYS A 48 -16.89 -3.98 3.99
N PHE A 49 -15.92 -4.13 3.09
CA PHE A 49 -14.72 -4.90 3.42
C PHE A 49 -13.44 -4.29 2.86
N MET A 50 -12.36 -4.54 3.59
CA MET A 50 -11.00 -4.41 3.08
C MET A 50 -10.30 -5.78 3.11
N VAL A 51 -9.66 -6.17 2.02
CA VAL A 51 -8.77 -7.33 2.00
C VAL A 51 -7.33 -6.84 1.82
N ILE A 52 -6.45 -7.17 2.76
CA ILE A 52 -5.01 -6.96 2.63
C ILE A 52 -4.37 -8.31 2.30
N GLU A 53 -3.98 -8.47 1.03
CA GLU A 53 -3.50 -9.74 0.47
C GLU A 53 -2.00 -9.69 0.16
N PRO A 54 -1.13 -10.19 1.06
CA PRO A 54 0.32 -10.15 0.86
C PRO A 54 0.86 -11.25 -0.06
N ALA A 55 0.03 -12.24 -0.39
CA ALA A 55 0.40 -13.39 -1.23
C ALA A 55 -0.66 -13.64 -2.29
N LYS A 56 -0.36 -14.42 -3.31
CA LYS A 56 -1.24 -14.94 -4.37
C LYS A 56 -1.92 -13.88 -5.28
N GLY A 57 -2.64 -12.89 -4.74
CA GLY A 57 -3.40 -11.89 -5.50
C GLY A 57 -4.69 -12.46 -6.12
N GLU A 58 -5.38 -13.36 -5.40
CA GLU A 58 -6.57 -14.09 -5.90
C GLU A 58 -7.89 -13.34 -5.68
N TYR A 59 -7.98 -12.50 -4.63
CA TYR A 59 -9.24 -11.81 -4.28
C TYR A 59 -9.76 -10.87 -5.37
N LYS A 60 -8.86 -10.22 -6.10
CA LYS A 60 -9.25 -9.38 -7.24
C LYS A 60 -9.90 -10.17 -8.37
N ASP A 61 -9.51 -11.44 -8.56
CA ASP A 61 -10.10 -12.30 -9.59
C ASP A 61 -11.50 -12.79 -9.19
N VAL A 62 -11.81 -12.77 -7.87
CA VAL A 62 -13.12 -13.15 -7.33
C VAL A 62 -14.07 -11.97 -7.24
N PHE A 63 -13.63 -10.85 -6.66
CA PHE A 63 -14.49 -9.71 -6.34
C PHE A 63 -14.19 -8.46 -7.17
N GLY A 64 -12.98 -8.34 -7.74
CA GLY A 64 -12.52 -7.10 -8.37
C GLY A 64 -13.28 -6.69 -9.64
N GLY A 65 -14.10 -7.56 -10.21
CA GLY A 65 -15.01 -7.24 -11.31
C GLY A 65 -16.33 -6.58 -10.88
N ARG A 66 -16.62 -6.53 -9.57
CA ARG A 66 -17.82 -5.86 -9.04
C ARG A 66 -17.62 -4.34 -9.13
N SER A 67 -18.67 -3.63 -9.51
CA SER A 67 -18.65 -2.16 -9.64
C SER A 67 -18.47 -1.41 -8.31
N ASP A 68 -18.79 -2.07 -7.20
CA ASP A 68 -18.68 -1.54 -5.84
C ASP A 68 -17.36 -1.93 -5.16
N VAL A 69 -16.39 -2.53 -5.89
CA VAL A 69 -15.09 -2.96 -5.35
C VAL A 69 -13.95 -2.19 -6.00
N GLN A 70 -13.11 -1.58 -5.18
CA GLN A 70 -11.87 -0.93 -5.63
C GLN A 70 -10.69 -1.88 -5.44
N VAL A 71 -9.82 -1.96 -6.42
CA VAL A 71 -8.61 -2.81 -6.36
C VAL A 71 -7.37 -1.94 -6.47
N TYR A 72 -6.53 -1.99 -5.45
CA TYR A 72 -5.24 -1.30 -5.40
C TYR A 72 -4.09 -2.30 -5.34
N SER A 73 -2.95 -1.93 -5.90
CA SER A 73 -1.72 -2.74 -5.87
C SER A 73 -0.49 -1.86 -5.86
N THR A 74 0.65 -2.42 -5.51
CA THR A 74 1.97 -1.79 -5.72
C THR A 74 2.50 -1.99 -7.14
N ASN A 75 1.76 -2.70 -8.00
CA ASN A 75 2.09 -2.88 -9.41
C ASN A 75 1.01 -2.26 -10.31
N PRO A 76 1.29 -1.10 -10.94
CA PRO A 76 0.31 -0.39 -11.77
C PRO A 76 -0.10 -1.16 -13.04
N CYS A 77 0.62 -2.24 -13.40
CA CYS A 77 0.19 -3.13 -14.47
C CYS A 77 -0.91 -4.11 -14.05
N LYS A 78 -1.17 -4.24 -12.77
CA LYS A 78 -2.11 -5.23 -12.20
C LYS A 78 -3.38 -4.61 -11.64
N ALA A 79 -3.29 -3.41 -11.06
CA ALA A 79 -4.42 -2.68 -10.52
C ALA A 79 -4.07 -1.16 -10.41
N LYS A 80 -5.01 -0.36 -9.91
CA LYS A 80 -4.73 1.03 -9.53
C LYS A 80 -3.58 1.05 -8.53
N LEU A 81 -2.68 2.03 -8.67
CA LEU A 81 -1.57 2.15 -7.72
C LEU A 81 -2.12 2.54 -6.34
N LEU A 82 -1.75 1.75 -5.32
CA LEU A 82 -1.95 2.13 -3.92
C LEU A 82 -1.10 3.38 -3.65
N ARG A 83 -1.72 4.43 -3.14
CA ARG A 83 -1.07 5.68 -2.75
C ARG A 83 -1.50 6.05 -1.36
N ILE A 84 -0.57 6.04 -0.43
CA ILE A 84 -0.80 6.39 0.98
C ILE A 84 0.24 7.38 1.45
N ASN A 85 -0.13 8.25 2.37
CA ASN A 85 0.84 9.03 3.14
C ASN A 85 0.86 8.47 4.57
N PRO A 86 1.95 7.82 5.02
CA PRO A 86 2.03 7.27 6.37
C PRO A 86 1.93 8.31 7.49
N PHE A 87 2.17 9.57 7.16
CA PHE A 87 2.19 10.69 8.11
C PHE A 87 0.87 11.46 8.18
N ALA A 88 -0.11 11.10 7.33
CA ALA A 88 -1.45 11.70 7.39
C ALA A 88 -2.30 11.01 8.45
N PHE A 89 -3.03 11.81 9.23
CA PHE A 89 -3.92 11.36 10.30
C PHE A 89 -5.13 12.30 10.43
N PRO A 90 -6.22 11.89 11.10
CA PRO A 90 -7.40 12.74 11.34
C PRO A 90 -7.09 13.83 12.37
N VAL A 91 -6.82 15.05 11.91
CA VAL A 91 -6.29 16.16 12.71
C VAL A 91 -7.24 16.68 13.80
N ASP A 92 -8.54 16.46 13.63
CA ASP A 92 -9.55 16.95 14.57
C ASP A 92 -9.65 16.08 15.83
N GLU A 93 -9.19 14.83 15.79
CA GLU A 93 -9.38 13.84 16.85
C GLU A 93 -8.07 13.23 17.36
N ILE A 94 -7.03 13.21 16.54
CA ILE A 94 -5.74 12.59 16.85
C ILE A 94 -4.67 13.69 16.90
N SER A 95 -3.85 13.69 17.94
CA SER A 95 -2.69 14.59 18.03
C SER A 95 -1.49 14.04 17.23
N VAL A 96 -0.59 14.95 16.80
CA VAL A 96 0.69 14.57 16.17
C VAL A 96 1.46 13.56 17.02
N GLN A 97 1.47 13.76 18.35
CA GLN A 97 2.20 12.90 19.27
C GLN A 97 1.63 11.48 19.32
N GLU A 98 0.29 11.35 19.40
CA GLU A 98 -0.38 10.03 19.39
C GLU A 98 -0.15 9.29 18.07
N HIS A 99 -0.24 10.01 16.95
CA HIS A 99 0.05 9.44 15.64
C HIS A 99 1.50 8.97 15.54
N LEU A 100 2.47 9.80 15.96
CA LEU A 100 3.89 9.46 15.93
C LEU A 100 4.23 8.25 16.80
N ASP A 101 3.64 8.15 17.99
CA ASP A 101 3.84 7.00 18.87
C ASP A 101 3.39 5.71 18.19
N ARG A 102 2.19 5.70 17.57
CA ARG A 102 1.70 4.54 16.80
C ARG A 102 2.57 4.23 15.58
N LEU A 103 2.98 5.25 14.84
CA LEU A 103 3.80 5.10 13.63
C LEU A 103 5.17 4.47 13.96
N VAL A 104 5.81 4.91 15.05
CA VAL A 104 7.08 4.34 15.49
C VAL A 104 6.92 2.88 15.91
N GLU A 105 5.81 2.52 16.54
CA GLU A 105 5.54 1.12 16.87
C GLU A 105 5.35 0.25 15.60
N ILE A 106 4.72 0.77 14.55
CA ILE A 106 4.65 0.06 13.26
C ILE A 106 6.05 -0.16 12.69
N PHE A 107 6.93 0.84 12.75
CA PHE A 107 8.33 0.66 12.33
C PHE A 107 9.05 -0.42 13.15
N ASN A 108 8.82 -0.46 14.47
CA ASN A 108 9.40 -1.48 15.36
C ASN A 108 8.90 -2.91 15.04
N VAL A 109 7.65 -3.05 14.61
CA VAL A 109 7.09 -4.33 14.15
C VAL A 109 7.75 -4.80 12.85
N CYS A 110 7.97 -3.87 11.92
CA CYS A 110 8.35 -4.19 10.54
C CYS A 110 9.86 -4.27 10.33
N TRP A 111 10.63 -3.53 11.13
CA TRP A 111 12.09 -3.41 10.98
C TRP A 111 12.84 -3.88 12.21
N PRO A 112 13.96 -4.58 12.03
CA PRO A 112 14.85 -4.87 13.16
C PRO A 112 15.48 -3.56 13.65
N MET A 113 14.89 -2.99 14.70
CA MET A 113 15.36 -1.76 15.35
C MET A 113 16.15 -2.12 16.61
N TYR A 114 17.28 -1.49 16.82
CA TYR A 114 18.13 -1.71 17.99
C TYR A 114 18.70 -0.40 18.53
N ALA A 115 19.09 -0.41 19.79
CA ALA A 115 19.72 0.69 20.52
C ALA A 115 18.94 2.03 20.36
N ALA A 116 19.56 3.06 19.80
CA ALA A 116 18.99 4.38 19.66
C ALA A 116 18.14 4.57 18.38
N MET A 117 18.04 3.57 17.49
CA MET A 117 17.36 3.72 16.20
C MET A 117 15.90 4.19 16.31
N PRO A 118 15.05 3.65 17.21
CA PRO A 118 13.68 4.13 17.36
C PRO A 118 13.62 5.60 17.77
N ALA A 119 14.48 6.03 18.70
CA ALA A 119 14.55 7.40 19.16
C ALA A 119 15.02 8.38 18.07
N ILE A 120 16.03 7.99 17.28
CA ILE A 120 16.51 8.76 16.12
C ILE A 120 15.41 8.93 15.09
N LEU A 121 14.70 7.84 14.78
CA LEU A 121 13.60 7.88 13.81
C LEU A 121 12.44 8.75 14.30
N LYS A 122 12.08 8.66 15.59
CA LYS A 122 11.04 9.49 16.19
C LYS A 122 11.41 10.97 16.14
N ASP A 123 12.63 11.36 16.57
CA ASP A 123 13.12 12.75 16.51
C ASP A 123 13.10 13.27 15.05
N ALA A 124 13.54 12.45 14.09
CA ALA A 124 13.50 12.83 12.68
C ALA A 124 12.07 13.05 12.16
N CYS A 125 11.10 12.24 12.58
CA CYS A 125 9.69 12.42 12.24
C CYS A 125 9.14 13.71 12.87
N GLU A 126 9.40 13.97 14.16
CA GLU A 126 9.00 15.20 14.84
C GLU A 126 9.53 16.44 14.11
N ARG A 127 10.83 16.44 13.75
CA ARG A 127 11.44 17.52 12.97
C ARG A 127 10.83 17.68 11.58
N ALA A 128 10.46 16.58 10.92
CA ALA A 128 9.79 16.63 9.62
C ALA A 128 8.41 17.30 9.74
N TYR A 129 7.63 17.00 10.77
CA TYR A 129 6.38 17.69 11.06
C TYR A 129 6.60 19.18 11.36
N ALA A 130 7.57 19.52 12.20
CA ALA A 130 7.90 20.91 12.49
C ALA A 130 8.30 21.69 11.22
N ALA A 131 9.08 21.08 10.32
CA ALA A 131 9.46 21.66 9.03
C ALA A 131 8.23 21.85 8.10
N ALA A 132 7.25 20.94 8.14
CA ALA A 132 5.99 21.06 7.43
C ALA A 132 5.03 22.10 8.05
N GLY A 133 5.39 22.71 9.19
CA GLY A 133 4.63 23.80 9.82
C GLY A 133 3.78 23.38 11.01
N TRP A 134 4.00 22.19 11.57
CA TRP A 134 3.29 21.74 12.76
C TRP A 134 3.94 22.23 14.04
N ASP A 135 3.14 22.76 14.94
CA ASP A 135 3.47 22.87 16.35
C ASP A 135 3.12 21.53 17.01
N ILE A 136 4.16 20.78 17.41
CA ILE A 136 3.99 19.43 17.97
C ILE A 136 3.23 19.47 19.30
N ALA A 137 3.51 20.48 20.14
CA ALA A 137 2.90 20.59 21.46
C ALA A 137 1.42 20.97 21.40
N ALA A 138 1.06 21.85 20.47
CA ALA A 138 -0.32 22.27 20.25
C ALA A 138 -1.07 21.36 19.28
N SER A 139 -0.36 20.52 18.53
CA SER A 139 -0.91 19.69 17.44
C SER A 139 -1.65 20.51 16.35
N ILE A 140 -1.12 21.66 16.01
CA ILE A 140 -1.71 22.60 15.04
C ILE A 140 -0.72 22.86 13.90
N ASN A 141 -1.18 22.80 12.66
CA ASN A 141 -0.41 23.28 11.52
C ASN A 141 -0.72 24.77 11.27
N TRP A 142 0.31 25.59 11.44
CA TRP A 142 0.18 27.05 11.28
C TRP A 142 0.45 27.56 9.86
N LYS A 143 0.99 26.69 8.97
CA LYS A 143 1.28 27.08 7.59
C LYS A 143 0.11 26.76 6.65
N GLN A 144 -0.36 25.53 6.69
CA GLN A 144 -1.42 25.06 5.82
C GLN A 144 -2.11 23.86 6.44
N GLU A 145 -3.44 23.87 6.49
CA GLU A 145 -4.24 22.71 6.89
C GLU A 145 -3.93 21.51 5.97
N ASN A 146 -3.82 20.33 6.58
CA ASN A 146 -3.55 19.05 5.89
C ASN A 146 -2.20 18.95 5.14
N SER A 147 -1.22 19.80 5.48
CA SER A 147 0.15 19.63 5.00
C SER A 147 0.89 18.65 5.91
N PHE A 148 1.14 17.45 5.42
CA PHE A 148 1.86 16.40 6.14
C PHE A 148 3.25 16.18 5.54
N PRO A 149 4.27 15.80 6.35
CA PRO A 149 5.54 15.37 5.80
C PRO A 149 5.40 14.06 5.02
N CYS A 150 6.49 13.66 4.36
CA CYS A 150 6.62 12.38 3.69
C CYS A 150 7.96 11.72 4.04
N PHE A 151 8.20 10.51 3.54
CA PHE A 151 9.47 9.82 3.79
C PHE A 151 10.70 10.59 3.27
N ALA A 152 10.58 11.41 2.24
CA ALA A 152 11.69 12.23 1.77
C ALA A 152 12.08 13.30 2.80
N ASP A 153 11.10 13.93 3.45
CA ASP A 153 11.33 14.90 4.51
C ASP A 153 11.99 14.23 5.73
N VAL A 154 11.49 13.07 6.13
CA VAL A 154 12.08 12.29 7.23
C VAL A 154 13.51 11.86 6.91
N LEU A 155 13.79 11.46 5.66
CA LEU A 155 15.15 11.11 5.22
C LEU A 155 16.15 12.27 5.39
N GLU A 156 15.70 13.49 5.09
CA GLU A 156 16.51 14.69 5.30
C GLU A 156 16.77 14.94 6.79
N GLN A 157 15.73 14.81 7.62
CA GLN A 157 15.86 15.03 9.07
C GLN A 157 16.72 13.96 9.75
N ILE A 158 16.63 12.68 9.36
CA ILE A 158 17.50 11.61 9.91
C ILE A 158 18.98 12.00 9.77
N LYS A 159 19.39 12.54 8.61
CA LYS A 159 20.78 12.96 8.39
C LYS A 159 21.18 14.06 9.37
N LYS A 160 20.33 15.08 9.56
CA LYS A 160 20.57 16.18 10.50
C LYS A 160 20.65 15.69 11.95
N VAL A 161 19.71 14.84 12.38
CA VAL A 161 19.72 14.25 13.74
C VAL A 161 21.02 13.48 13.99
N LEU A 162 21.49 12.70 13.03
CA LEU A 162 22.73 11.94 13.17
C LEU A 162 23.96 12.85 13.18
N GLU A 163 24.02 13.90 12.36
CA GLU A 163 25.10 14.87 12.34
C GLU A 163 25.21 15.61 13.70
N GLU A 164 24.12 16.08 14.25
CA GLU A 164 24.02 16.81 15.52
C GLU A 164 24.23 15.94 16.76
N SER A 165 24.04 14.62 16.63
CA SER A 165 24.11 13.69 17.76
C SER A 165 25.54 13.57 18.33
N ALA A 166 25.64 13.21 19.61
CA ALA A 166 26.92 12.93 20.29
C ALA A 166 27.40 11.47 20.16
N TYR A 167 26.82 10.68 19.24
CA TYR A 167 27.23 9.29 19.02
C TYR A 167 28.63 9.20 18.43
N SER A 168 29.33 8.09 18.71
CA SER A 168 30.62 7.80 18.09
C SER A 168 30.50 7.69 16.56
N ALA A 169 31.61 7.89 15.84
CA ALA A 169 31.64 7.81 14.38
C ALA A 169 31.13 6.43 13.88
N ASP A 170 31.51 5.35 14.57
CA ASP A 170 31.08 3.99 14.23
C ASP A 170 29.57 3.83 14.38
N ASN A 171 29.00 4.24 15.51
CA ASN A 171 27.56 4.19 15.74
C ASN A 171 26.77 5.05 14.74
N LYS A 172 27.29 6.26 14.41
CA LYS A 172 26.69 7.11 13.37
C LYS A 172 26.67 6.40 12.00
N SER A 173 27.77 5.73 11.65
CA SER A 173 27.88 4.98 10.41
C SER A 173 26.86 3.83 10.36
N ASP A 174 26.72 3.08 11.45
CA ASP A 174 25.78 1.96 11.56
C ASP A 174 24.33 2.43 11.48
N TYR A 175 23.95 3.47 12.23
CA TYR A 175 22.60 4.04 12.19
C TYR A 175 22.29 4.67 10.84
N THR A 176 23.26 5.35 10.21
CA THR A 176 23.12 5.89 8.85
C THR A 176 22.88 4.75 7.86
N GLY A 177 23.73 3.72 7.89
CA GLY A 177 23.59 2.55 7.01
C GLY A 177 22.20 1.90 7.14
N ALA A 178 21.74 1.72 8.37
CA ALA A 178 20.47 1.05 8.64
C ALA A 178 19.24 1.92 8.32
N LEU A 179 19.12 3.14 8.88
CA LEU A 179 17.92 3.98 8.75
C LEU A 179 17.84 4.68 7.40
N VAL A 180 18.93 5.34 6.98
CA VAL A 180 18.95 6.11 5.72
C VAL A 180 18.71 5.20 4.53
N THR A 181 19.29 3.99 4.50
CA THR A 181 19.10 3.05 3.40
C THR A 181 17.66 2.56 3.32
N ARG A 182 17.04 2.21 4.45
CA ARG A 182 15.64 1.79 4.50
C ARG A 182 14.69 2.88 4.04
N ILE A 183 14.77 4.08 4.63
CA ILE A 183 13.88 5.19 4.26
C ILE A 183 14.09 5.58 2.80
N ARG A 184 15.35 5.66 2.32
CA ARG A 184 15.62 5.96 0.91
C ARG A 184 14.97 4.97 -0.04
N SER A 185 14.93 3.68 0.29
CA SER A 185 14.27 2.68 -0.55
C SER A 185 12.77 2.91 -0.71
N LEU A 186 12.14 3.62 0.23
CA LEU A 186 10.72 3.99 0.19
C LEU A 186 10.46 5.30 -0.57
N THR A 187 11.49 6.10 -0.85
CA THR A 187 11.36 7.38 -1.56
C THR A 187 11.65 7.27 -3.05
N THR A 188 12.08 6.12 -3.54
CA THR A 188 12.51 5.94 -4.93
C THR A 188 11.66 4.92 -5.69
N GLY A 189 11.66 5.03 -7.02
CA GLY A 189 10.96 4.09 -7.90
C GLY A 189 9.47 4.04 -7.64
N ILE A 190 8.91 2.83 -7.66
CA ILE A 190 7.47 2.62 -7.46
C ILE A 190 7.04 2.92 -6.02
N TYR A 191 7.91 2.65 -5.03
CA TYR A 191 7.58 2.93 -3.63
C TYR A 191 7.52 4.42 -3.34
N GLY A 192 8.31 5.27 -4.01
CA GLY A 192 8.17 6.73 -3.93
C GLY A 192 6.83 7.25 -4.46
N GLN A 193 6.13 6.45 -5.30
CA GLN A 193 4.78 6.77 -5.75
C GLN A 193 3.69 6.15 -4.84
N VAL A 194 4.00 5.03 -4.19
CA VAL A 194 3.11 4.40 -3.19
C VAL A 194 3.05 5.26 -1.93
N PHE A 195 4.20 5.70 -1.42
CA PHE A 195 4.30 6.57 -0.25
C PHE A 195 4.37 8.04 -0.70
N THR A 196 3.24 8.54 -1.16
CA THR A 196 3.15 9.86 -1.78
C THR A 196 2.99 10.99 -0.76
N ASN A 197 3.48 12.18 -1.10
CA ASN A 197 3.19 13.44 -0.41
C ASN A 197 2.00 14.21 -1.02
N ASP A 198 1.44 13.71 -2.12
CA ASP A 198 0.28 14.31 -2.77
C ASP A 198 -0.98 13.97 -1.98
N THR A 199 -1.48 14.94 -1.22
CA THR A 199 -2.68 14.81 -0.37
C THR A 199 -3.96 14.56 -1.18
N GLU A 200 -4.04 15.01 -2.44
CA GLU A 200 -5.19 14.75 -3.31
C GLU A 200 -5.17 13.33 -3.88
N ALA A 201 -3.97 12.81 -4.15
CA ALA A 201 -3.79 11.46 -4.70
C ALA A 201 -3.71 10.38 -3.63
N ALA A 202 -3.36 10.74 -2.38
CA ALA A 202 -3.27 9.81 -1.28
C ALA A 202 -4.67 9.29 -0.91
N LEU A 203 -4.74 7.97 -0.73
CA LEU A 203 -5.93 7.31 -0.22
C LEU A 203 -5.92 7.40 1.29
N PHE A 204 -6.97 7.96 1.86
CA PHE A 204 -7.19 8.03 3.30
C PHE A 204 -8.67 8.12 3.61
N GLY A 205 -9.07 7.73 4.83
CA GLY A 205 -10.43 7.87 5.33
C GLY A 205 -11.47 7.05 4.57
N GLU A 206 -12.59 7.67 4.25
CA GLU A 206 -13.78 7.03 3.68
C GLU A 206 -13.48 6.20 2.42
N LYS A 207 -12.69 6.74 1.49
CA LYS A 207 -12.36 6.05 0.22
C LYS A 207 -11.58 4.75 0.39
N LEU A 208 -10.92 4.56 1.52
CA LEU A 208 -10.12 3.38 1.81
C LEU A 208 -10.79 2.48 2.83
N PHE A 209 -11.51 3.03 3.81
CA PHE A 209 -11.98 2.31 4.98
C PHE A 209 -13.51 2.18 5.09
N ASP A 210 -14.30 2.85 4.24
CA ASP A 210 -15.77 2.72 4.22
C ASP A 210 -16.29 2.20 2.86
N GLU A 211 -15.38 1.70 2.00
CA GLU A 211 -15.71 1.06 0.74
C GLU A 211 -15.24 -0.40 0.69
N ASN A 212 -15.65 -1.14 -0.33
CA ASN A 212 -15.12 -2.48 -0.59
C ASN A 212 -13.77 -2.34 -1.30
N VAL A 213 -12.70 -2.71 -0.62
CA VAL A 213 -11.32 -2.49 -1.09
C VAL A 213 -10.52 -3.78 -1.07
N ILE A 214 -9.76 -4.02 -2.12
CA ILE A 214 -8.74 -5.08 -2.17
C ILE A 214 -7.37 -4.42 -2.37
N VAL A 215 -6.45 -4.68 -1.44
CA VAL A 215 -5.06 -4.25 -1.52
C VAL A 215 -4.18 -5.47 -1.83
N ASP A 216 -3.81 -5.60 -3.10
CA ASP A 216 -2.95 -6.68 -3.61
C ASP A 216 -1.47 -6.33 -3.44
N LEU A 217 -0.83 -6.90 -2.43
CA LEU A 217 0.61 -6.78 -2.14
C LEU A 217 1.43 -7.98 -2.64
N SER A 218 0.84 -8.88 -3.40
CA SER A 218 1.49 -10.13 -3.86
C SER A 218 2.76 -9.88 -4.69
N ARG A 219 2.92 -8.68 -5.26
CA ARG A 219 4.08 -8.29 -6.06
C ARG A 219 5.16 -7.52 -5.29
N VAL A 220 4.97 -7.30 -4.00
CA VAL A 220 6.00 -6.73 -3.13
C VAL A 220 7.02 -7.82 -2.82
N GLY A 221 8.27 -7.63 -3.24
CA GLY A 221 9.34 -8.62 -3.06
C GLY A 221 9.95 -8.62 -1.65
N SER A 222 9.97 -7.45 -0.99
CA SER A 222 10.51 -7.29 0.36
C SER A 222 9.46 -7.62 1.42
N THR A 223 9.76 -8.54 2.33
CA THR A 223 8.91 -8.84 3.48
C THR A 223 8.77 -7.63 4.40
N GLU A 224 9.84 -6.87 4.63
CA GLU A 224 9.83 -5.66 5.45
C GLU A 224 8.88 -4.60 4.88
N THR A 225 8.96 -4.35 3.56
CA THR A 225 8.06 -3.38 2.88
C THR A 225 6.62 -3.85 2.88
N LYS A 226 6.39 -5.15 2.71
CA LYS A 226 5.06 -5.76 2.77
C LYS A 226 4.44 -5.59 4.15
N SER A 227 5.18 -5.95 5.20
CA SER A 227 4.76 -5.76 6.59
C SER A 227 4.51 -4.29 6.91
N LEU A 228 5.35 -3.39 6.41
CA LEU A 228 5.17 -1.95 6.61
C LEU A 228 3.84 -1.46 6.02
N ILE A 229 3.54 -1.79 4.77
CA ILE A 229 2.27 -1.39 4.15
C ILE A 229 1.08 -1.96 4.92
N MET A 230 1.13 -3.25 5.31
CA MET A 230 0.08 -3.89 6.10
C MET A 230 -0.12 -3.19 7.45
N GLY A 231 0.97 -2.92 8.17
CA GLY A 231 0.93 -2.25 9.47
C GLY A 231 0.39 -0.82 9.38
N LEU A 232 0.83 -0.07 8.37
CA LEU A 232 0.36 1.30 8.12
C LEU A 232 -1.14 1.34 7.81
N LEU A 233 -1.65 0.41 7.00
CA LEU A 233 -3.08 0.33 6.69
C LEU A 233 -3.92 0.04 7.94
N VAL A 234 -3.43 -0.87 8.82
CA VAL A 234 -4.13 -1.18 10.09
C VAL A 234 -4.08 0.02 11.04
N MET A 235 -2.94 0.70 11.15
CA MET A 235 -2.79 1.90 12.00
C MET A 235 -3.71 3.04 11.52
N GLN A 236 -3.68 3.37 10.22
CA GLN A 236 -4.52 4.42 9.67
C GLN A 236 -6.01 4.10 9.77
N MET A 237 -6.38 2.83 9.62
CA MET A 237 -7.75 2.37 9.87
C MET A 237 -8.14 2.59 11.32
N GLN A 238 -7.29 2.25 12.29
CA GLN A 238 -7.55 2.48 13.71
C GLN A 238 -7.81 3.97 13.97
N GLU A 239 -6.94 4.84 13.50
CA GLU A 239 -7.07 6.29 13.68
C GLU A 239 -8.35 6.84 13.02
N TYR A 240 -8.65 6.38 11.80
CA TYR A 240 -9.88 6.75 11.11
C TYR A 240 -11.12 6.27 11.87
N ARG A 241 -11.12 5.03 12.40
CA ARG A 241 -12.25 4.50 13.19
C ARG A 241 -12.43 5.24 14.49
N MET A 242 -11.35 5.61 15.18
CA MET A 242 -11.41 6.44 16.39
C MET A 242 -12.02 7.80 16.09
N ALA A 243 -11.58 8.47 15.04
CA ALA A 243 -12.06 9.79 14.64
C ALA A 243 -13.51 9.77 14.11
N SER A 244 -13.92 8.71 13.42
CA SER A 244 -15.27 8.60 12.84
C SER A 244 -16.32 8.00 13.78
N ALA A 245 -15.92 7.58 14.99
CA ALA A 245 -16.82 6.93 15.94
C ALA A 245 -17.81 7.93 16.55
N LYS A 246 -19.11 7.70 16.34
CA LYS A 246 -20.18 8.49 16.95
C LYS A 246 -20.67 7.89 18.26
N GLU A 247 -20.57 6.58 18.38
CA GLU A 247 -21.08 5.79 19.51
C GLU A 247 -20.13 4.62 19.79
N ALA A 248 -20.00 4.25 21.06
CA ALA A 248 -19.31 3.03 21.47
C ALA A 248 -20.18 1.79 21.16
N ASN A 249 -19.52 0.67 20.88
CA ASN A 249 -20.16 -0.62 20.55
C ASN A 249 -21.10 -0.55 19.33
N SER A 250 -20.62 0.09 18.28
CA SER A 250 -21.31 0.19 17.00
C SER A 250 -21.60 -1.20 16.40
N ALA A 251 -22.71 -1.30 15.65
CA ALA A 251 -23.00 -2.49 14.84
C ALA A 251 -21.88 -2.75 13.82
N LEU A 252 -21.74 -4.02 13.39
CA LEU A 252 -20.78 -4.38 12.35
C LEU A 252 -21.05 -3.58 11.06
N LYS A 253 -20.10 -2.77 10.66
CA LYS A 253 -20.18 -1.94 9.45
C LYS A 253 -19.07 -2.24 8.44
N HIS A 254 -17.97 -2.81 8.90
CA HIS A 254 -16.83 -3.11 8.04
C HIS A 254 -16.08 -4.35 8.52
N ILE A 255 -15.47 -5.08 7.59
CA ILE A 255 -14.62 -6.26 7.84
C ILE A 255 -13.27 -6.09 7.16
N THR A 256 -12.21 -6.17 7.93
CA THR A 256 -10.83 -6.21 7.40
C THR A 256 -10.29 -7.63 7.42
N VAL A 257 -9.90 -8.13 6.26
CA VAL A 257 -9.23 -9.43 6.11
C VAL A 257 -7.72 -9.22 6.09
N LEU A 258 -7.03 -9.83 7.05
CA LEU A 258 -5.57 -9.91 7.10
C LEU A 258 -5.13 -11.32 6.70
N GLU A 259 -4.76 -11.51 5.43
CA GLU A 259 -4.17 -12.76 4.96
C GLU A 259 -2.70 -12.84 5.38
N GLU A 260 -2.22 -14.06 5.69
CA GLU A 260 -0.84 -14.31 6.17
C GLU A 260 -0.45 -13.31 7.27
N ALA A 261 -1.29 -13.23 8.30
CA ALA A 261 -1.23 -12.22 9.36
C ALA A 261 0.10 -12.23 10.14
N HIS A 262 0.86 -13.35 10.09
CA HIS A 262 2.20 -13.43 10.65
C HIS A 262 3.19 -12.39 10.08
N ASN A 263 2.86 -11.73 8.98
CA ASN A 263 3.68 -10.63 8.46
C ASN A 263 3.74 -9.43 9.43
N ILE A 264 2.69 -9.19 10.21
CA ILE A 264 2.61 -8.06 11.17
C ILE A 264 2.31 -8.49 12.61
N LEU A 265 1.73 -9.68 12.81
CA LEU A 265 1.38 -10.23 14.11
C LEU A 265 2.28 -11.43 14.46
N LYS A 266 3.55 -11.35 14.13
CA LYS A 266 4.51 -12.43 14.31
C LYS A 266 4.85 -12.64 15.77
N ARG A 267 4.79 -13.90 16.23
CA ARG A 267 5.31 -14.29 17.54
C ARG A 267 6.79 -13.98 17.65
N THR A 268 7.17 -13.26 18.67
CA THR A 268 8.57 -12.95 18.99
C THR A 268 9.05 -13.89 20.11
N SER A 269 10.36 -14.18 20.14
CA SER A 269 10.93 -15.00 21.22
C SER A 269 10.80 -14.27 22.55
N THR A 270 10.45 -15.03 23.60
CA THR A 270 10.40 -14.53 24.99
C THR A 270 11.78 -14.52 25.65
N GLU A 271 12.82 -15.02 24.97
CA GLU A 271 14.19 -14.99 25.48
C GLU A 271 14.73 -13.57 25.43
N GLN A 272 14.82 -12.97 26.59
CA GLN A 272 15.45 -11.66 26.80
C GLN A 272 16.96 -11.89 26.87
N SER A 273 17.71 -11.35 25.90
CA SER A 273 19.11 -11.06 26.16
C SER A 273 19.16 -9.82 27.08
N ALA A 274 20.12 -9.79 28.02
CA ALA A 274 20.22 -8.73 29.03
C ALA A 274 20.39 -7.31 28.42
N GLU A 275 20.67 -7.20 27.13
CA GLU A 275 20.98 -5.95 26.41
C GLU A 275 19.92 -5.50 25.39
N SER A 276 18.97 -6.35 25.01
CA SER A 276 17.89 -5.97 24.10
C SER A 276 16.53 -6.22 24.75
N ALA A 277 15.85 -5.13 25.13
CA ALA A 277 14.43 -5.23 25.40
C ALA A 277 13.72 -5.87 24.19
N ASN A 278 12.78 -6.78 24.42
CA ASN A 278 11.96 -7.35 23.34
C ASN A 278 11.01 -6.27 22.79
N LEU A 279 11.61 -5.27 22.11
CA LEU A 279 10.90 -4.12 21.58
C LEU A 279 9.86 -4.58 20.54
N ALA A 280 10.27 -5.42 19.60
CA ALA A 280 9.37 -5.93 18.56
C ALA A 280 8.19 -6.70 19.17
N GLY A 281 8.41 -7.49 20.23
CA GLY A 281 7.34 -8.21 20.91
C GLY A 281 6.31 -7.31 21.57
N LYS A 282 6.75 -6.23 22.19
CA LYS A 282 5.84 -5.24 22.78
C LYS A 282 5.05 -4.51 21.70
N SER A 283 5.68 -4.17 20.59
CA SER A 283 5.01 -3.50 19.46
C SER A 283 3.99 -4.42 18.79
N VAL A 284 4.27 -5.71 18.64
CA VAL A 284 3.30 -6.70 18.12
C VAL A 284 2.13 -6.89 19.09
N GLU A 285 2.38 -6.96 20.38
CA GLU A 285 1.32 -7.02 21.41
C GLU A 285 0.44 -5.77 21.35
N MET A 286 1.03 -4.59 21.22
CA MET A 286 0.30 -3.33 21.09
C MET A 286 -0.58 -3.32 19.83
N LEU A 287 -0.06 -3.77 18.69
CA LEU A 287 -0.84 -3.88 17.46
C LEU A 287 -1.99 -4.88 17.59
N SER A 288 -1.77 -6.02 18.26
CA SER A 288 -2.81 -7.01 18.55
C SER A 288 -3.93 -6.45 19.44
N ASN A 289 -3.56 -5.62 20.43
CA ASN A 289 -4.52 -4.94 21.30
C ASN A 289 -5.27 -3.84 20.55
N ALA A 290 -4.59 -3.08 19.69
CA ALA A 290 -5.21 -2.07 18.83
C ALA A 290 -6.28 -2.69 17.91
N ILE A 291 -5.99 -3.85 17.31
CA ILE A 291 -6.97 -4.62 16.53
C ILE A 291 -8.16 -5.00 17.42
N ALA A 292 -7.92 -5.53 18.62
CA ALA A 292 -8.99 -5.95 19.52
C ALA A 292 -9.91 -4.79 19.95
N GLU A 293 -9.40 -3.59 20.10
CA GLU A 293 -10.16 -2.38 20.45
C GLU A 293 -11.10 -1.93 19.33
N MET A 294 -10.77 -2.19 18.08
CA MET A 294 -11.56 -1.73 16.92
C MET A 294 -12.98 -2.32 16.87
N ARG A 295 -13.25 -3.40 17.61
CA ARG A 295 -14.59 -3.95 17.78
C ARG A 295 -15.60 -2.90 18.27
N THR A 296 -15.17 -1.97 19.11
CA THR A 296 -16.04 -0.92 19.67
C THR A 296 -16.53 0.07 18.63
N TYR A 297 -15.83 0.15 17.50
CA TYR A 297 -16.14 1.05 16.38
C TYR A 297 -16.90 0.35 15.24
N GLY A 298 -17.31 -0.91 15.43
CA GLY A 298 -18.01 -1.70 14.40
C GLY A 298 -17.10 -2.25 13.30
N GLU A 299 -15.78 -2.31 13.57
CA GLU A 299 -14.78 -2.94 12.69
C GLU A 299 -14.52 -4.37 13.13
N GLY A 300 -14.75 -5.34 12.25
CA GLY A 300 -14.40 -6.74 12.47
C GLY A 300 -13.12 -7.11 11.71
N PHE A 301 -12.29 -7.98 12.27
CA PHE A 301 -11.13 -8.54 11.59
C PHE A 301 -11.31 -10.02 11.30
N ILE A 302 -10.94 -10.44 10.10
CA ILE A 302 -10.69 -11.84 9.76
C ILE A 302 -9.18 -12.02 9.66
N ILE A 303 -8.60 -12.61 10.71
CA ILE A 303 -7.18 -12.93 10.77
C ILE A 303 -6.99 -14.32 10.18
N ALA A 304 -6.34 -14.41 9.02
CA ALA A 304 -6.13 -15.68 8.31
C ALA A 304 -4.64 -16.05 8.27
N ASP A 305 -4.32 -17.27 8.70
CA ASP A 305 -2.94 -17.77 8.66
C ASP A 305 -2.89 -19.27 8.43
N GLN A 306 -1.78 -19.75 7.87
CA GLN A 306 -1.53 -21.18 7.63
C GLN A 306 -0.81 -21.85 8.80
N ALA A 307 -0.02 -21.10 9.56
CA ALA A 307 0.82 -21.57 10.65
C ALA A 307 0.55 -20.76 11.92
N PRO A 308 -0.50 -21.09 12.68
CA PRO A 308 -0.90 -20.34 13.88
C PRO A 308 0.20 -20.22 14.94
N GLY A 309 1.14 -21.15 14.98
CA GLY A 309 2.30 -21.10 15.88
C GLY A 309 3.26 -19.96 15.60
N LEU A 310 3.21 -19.36 14.40
CA LEU A 310 3.99 -18.16 14.03
C LEU A 310 3.36 -16.86 14.53
N LEU A 311 2.08 -16.90 14.92
CA LEU A 311 1.34 -15.72 15.37
C LEU A 311 1.54 -15.45 16.86
N ASP A 312 1.47 -14.19 17.21
CA ASP A 312 1.33 -13.78 18.61
C ASP A 312 0.06 -14.38 19.24
N MET A 313 0.16 -14.80 20.47
CA MET A 313 -0.94 -15.46 21.18
C MET A 313 -2.14 -14.55 21.37
N ALA A 314 -1.93 -13.25 21.55
CA ALA A 314 -3.03 -12.28 21.69
C ALA A 314 -3.88 -12.22 20.42
N ALA A 315 -3.27 -12.30 19.24
CA ALA A 315 -4.00 -12.31 17.96
C ALA A 315 -4.98 -13.49 17.85
N ILE A 316 -4.64 -14.67 18.41
CA ILE A 316 -5.54 -15.84 18.41
C ILE A 316 -6.58 -15.74 19.53
N ARG A 317 -6.16 -15.30 20.72
CA ARG A 317 -7.05 -15.26 21.90
C ARG A 317 -8.14 -14.18 21.80
N ASN A 318 -7.81 -13.06 21.20
CA ASN A 318 -8.72 -11.92 21.07
C ASN A 318 -9.80 -12.09 19.97
N THR A 319 -9.87 -13.26 19.33
CA THR A 319 -10.92 -13.55 18.33
C THR A 319 -12.05 -14.37 18.94
N ASN A 320 -13.29 -13.96 18.72
CA ASN A 320 -14.50 -14.66 19.20
C ASN A 320 -14.90 -15.83 18.32
N THR A 321 -14.73 -15.69 17.02
CA THR A 321 -15.07 -16.73 16.05
C THR A 321 -13.78 -17.45 15.61
N LYS A 322 -13.79 -18.78 15.64
CA LYS A 322 -12.66 -19.60 15.18
C LYS A 322 -13.12 -20.60 14.14
N ILE A 323 -12.45 -20.63 13.00
CA ILE A 323 -12.70 -21.56 11.90
C ILE A 323 -11.38 -22.32 11.63
N ILE A 324 -11.34 -23.55 12.08
CA ILE A 324 -10.12 -24.38 12.06
C ILE A 324 -10.30 -25.49 11.03
N MET A 325 -9.56 -25.41 9.97
CA MET A 325 -9.50 -26.42 8.92
C MET A 325 -8.37 -27.41 9.18
N ARG A 326 -8.07 -28.28 8.21
CA ARG A 326 -7.01 -29.27 8.35
C ARG A 326 -5.67 -28.63 8.72
N LEU A 327 -5.08 -29.07 9.84
CA LEU A 327 -3.77 -28.69 10.32
C LEU A 327 -2.91 -29.93 10.56
N PRO A 328 -1.83 -30.13 9.79
CA PRO A 328 -0.93 -31.30 9.97
C PRO A 328 -0.06 -31.22 11.22
N ASP A 329 0.39 -30.02 11.59
CA ASP A 329 1.27 -29.80 12.73
C ASP A 329 0.56 -30.01 14.07
N GLU A 330 1.19 -30.69 15.01
CA GLU A 330 0.58 -31.05 16.30
C GLU A 330 0.51 -29.83 17.24
N GLU A 331 1.57 -29.01 17.29
CA GLU A 331 1.64 -27.86 18.17
C GLU A 331 0.60 -26.80 17.71
N ASP A 332 0.49 -26.61 16.41
CA ASP A 332 -0.54 -25.74 15.81
C ASP A 332 -1.95 -26.21 16.16
N ARG A 333 -2.22 -27.53 16.04
CA ARG A 333 -3.54 -28.09 16.39
C ARG A 333 -3.86 -27.90 17.87
N LYS A 334 -2.90 -28.18 18.77
CA LYS A 334 -3.08 -27.98 20.21
C LYS A 334 -3.38 -26.52 20.55
N LEU A 335 -2.62 -25.63 19.94
CA LEU A 335 -2.76 -24.19 20.15
C LEU A 335 -4.18 -23.70 19.83
N VAL A 336 -4.62 -23.90 18.59
CA VAL A 336 -5.92 -23.38 18.12
C VAL A 336 -7.09 -24.22 18.60
N GLY A 337 -6.92 -25.52 18.74
CA GLY A 337 -7.97 -26.42 19.22
C GLY A 337 -8.37 -26.13 20.66
N LYS A 338 -7.41 -25.90 21.53
CA LYS A 338 -7.69 -25.51 22.93
C LYS A 338 -8.34 -24.11 22.99
N ALA A 339 -7.91 -23.18 22.13
CA ALA A 339 -8.52 -21.86 22.04
C ALA A 339 -9.97 -21.89 21.53
N ALA A 340 -10.38 -22.95 20.83
CA ALA A 340 -11.73 -23.18 20.33
C ALA A 340 -12.55 -24.16 21.22
N GLY A 341 -12.03 -24.59 22.37
CA GLY A 341 -12.72 -25.48 23.28
C GLY A 341 -12.79 -26.94 22.81
N LEU A 342 -11.94 -27.37 21.87
CA LEU A 342 -11.83 -28.77 21.44
C LEU A 342 -11.16 -29.64 22.50
N ASN A 343 -11.65 -30.87 22.69
CA ASN A 343 -10.99 -31.89 23.48
C ASN A 343 -9.81 -32.52 22.71
N ASP A 344 -8.97 -33.33 23.41
CA ASP A 344 -7.75 -33.85 22.83
C ASP A 344 -8.01 -34.78 21.64
N ASP A 345 -9.08 -35.61 21.65
CA ASP A 345 -9.45 -36.47 20.52
C ASP A 345 -9.86 -35.62 19.29
N GLN A 346 -10.66 -34.59 19.51
CA GLN A 346 -11.07 -33.66 18.45
C GLN A 346 -9.87 -32.90 17.85
N ILE A 347 -8.89 -32.56 18.69
CA ILE A 347 -7.63 -31.92 18.24
C ILE A 347 -6.86 -32.83 17.28
N VAL A 348 -6.79 -34.12 17.59
CA VAL A 348 -6.13 -35.13 16.73
C VAL A 348 -6.86 -35.23 15.38
N GLU A 349 -8.20 -35.20 15.38
CA GLU A 349 -9.01 -35.27 14.15
C GLU A 349 -8.80 -34.10 13.20
N LEU A 350 -8.42 -32.90 13.68
CA LEU A 350 -8.10 -31.76 12.84
C LEU A 350 -7.05 -32.03 11.76
N SER A 351 -6.13 -33.00 12.01
CA SER A 351 -5.12 -33.41 11.03
C SER A 351 -5.69 -34.12 9.80
N LYS A 352 -6.89 -34.70 9.94
CA LYS A 352 -7.51 -35.59 8.95
C LYS A 352 -8.71 -34.94 8.24
N LEU A 353 -9.06 -33.72 8.56
CA LEU A 353 -10.21 -33.05 7.96
C LEU A 353 -10.08 -32.98 6.43
N PRO A 354 -11.13 -33.32 5.69
CA PRO A 354 -11.18 -33.12 4.24
C PRO A 354 -11.13 -31.63 3.87
N THR A 355 -10.76 -31.31 2.64
CA THR A 355 -10.84 -29.95 2.11
C THR A 355 -12.27 -29.40 2.21
N GLY A 356 -12.41 -28.18 2.68
CA GLY A 356 -13.70 -27.51 2.87
C GLY A 356 -14.48 -27.98 4.11
N VAL A 357 -13.84 -28.73 5.01
CA VAL A 357 -14.41 -29.07 6.31
C VAL A 357 -13.64 -28.34 7.40
N ALA A 358 -14.35 -27.72 8.32
CA ALA A 358 -13.78 -26.96 9.44
C ALA A 358 -14.48 -27.26 10.75
N ALA A 359 -13.74 -27.24 11.86
CA ALA A 359 -14.31 -27.04 13.18
C ALA A 359 -14.57 -25.54 13.37
N VAL A 360 -15.82 -25.18 13.59
CA VAL A 360 -16.27 -23.79 13.74
C VAL A 360 -16.74 -23.58 15.17
N TYR A 361 -16.31 -22.49 15.78
CA TYR A 361 -16.68 -22.07 17.13
C TYR A 361 -16.93 -20.57 17.15
N GLN A 362 -17.99 -20.18 17.82
CA GLN A 362 -18.29 -18.78 18.15
C GLN A 362 -18.56 -18.70 19.65
N ASN A 363 -18.09 -17.66 20.33
CA ASN A 363 -18.07 -17.58 21.80
C ASN A 363 -19.45 -17.70 22.49
N ASP A 364 -20.54 -17.49 21.75
CA ASP A 364 -21.92 -17.69 22.22
C ASP A 364 -22.40 -19.17 22.05
N TRP A 365 -21.56 -20.04 21.50
CA TRP A 365 -21.86 -21.47 21.34
C TRP A 365 -21.34 -22.29 22.51
N ILE A 366 -22.08 -23.35 22.86
CA ILE A 366 -21.69 -24.26 23.94
C ILE A 366 -20.49 -25.12 23.52
N GLU A 367 -20.49 -25.56 22.25
CA GLU A 367 -19.48 -26.47 21.69
C GLU A 367 -19.11 -26.08 20.25
N PRO A 368 -17.87 -26.37 19.83
CA PRO A 368 -17.49 -26.26 18.42
C PRO A 368 -18.25 -27.26 17.56
N VAL A 369 -18.61 -26.87 16.34
CA VAL A 369 -19.38 -27.68 15.40
C VAL A 369 -18.54 -27.98 14.16
N LEU A 370 -18.63 -29.21 13.65
CA LEU A 370 -17.99 -29.60 12.39
C LEU A 370 -18.88 -29.17 11.22
N CYS A 371 -18.38 -28.24 10.42
CA CYS A 371 -19.08 -27.66 9.28
C CYS A 371 -18.42 -28.05 7.96
N LYS A 372 -19.24 -28.37 6.95
CA LYS A 372 -18.78 -28.47 5.57
C LYS A 372 -19.12 -27.17 4.85
N ILE A 373 -18.08 -26.48 4.36
CA ILE A 373 -18.20 -25.26 3.61
C ILE A 373 -18.20 -25.63 2.12
N PRO A 374 -19.27 -25.29 1.37
CA PRO A 374 -19.33 -25.58 -0.05
C PRO A 374 -18.25 -24.83 -0.84
N ARG A 375 -18.00 -25.24 -2.07
CA ARG A 375 -17.15 -24.48 -2.97
C ARG A 375 -17.86 -23.15 -3.31
N PHE A 376 -17.12 -22.06 -3.20
CA PHE A 376 -17.63 -20.75 -3.61
C PHE A 376 -17.78 -20.72 -5.14
N GLU A 377 -18.98 -20.43 -5.60
CA GLU A 377 -19.30 -20.24 -7.00
C GLU A 377 -19.75 -18.80 -7.18
N ASN A 378 -18.93 -18.01 -7.87
CA ASN A 378 -19.31 -16.64 -8.20
C ASN A 378 -20.48 -16.69 -9.21
N ALA A 379 -21.64 -16.20 -8.80
CA ALA A 379 -22.85 -16.18 -9.62
C ALA A 379 -22.67 -15.34 -10.90
N GLN A 380 -21.77 -14.39 -10.90
CA GLN A 380 -21.38 -13.59 -12.06
C GLN A 380 -19.84 -13.39 -12.05
N PRO A 381 -19.06 -14.25 -12.68
CA PRO A 381 -17.62 -14.10 -12.76
C PRO A 381 -17.28 -12.93 -13.69
N LEU A 382 -17.41 -11.71 -13.17
CA LEU A 382 -16.92 -10.51 -13.84
C LEU A 382 -15.41 -10.51 -13.68
N LYS A 383 -14.70 -10.81 -14.77
CA LYS A 383 -13.25 -10.82 -14.80
C LYS A 383 -12.73 -9.43 -14.48
N TYR A 384 -11.91 -9.33 -13.44
CA TYR A 384 -11.20 -8.09 -13.15
C TYR A 384 -10.32 -7.73 -14.36
N THR A 385 -10.54 -6.55 -14.88
CA THR A 385 -9.68 -5.96 -15.91
C THR A 385 -9.07 -4.71 -15.27
N PRO A 386 -7.73 -4.64 -15.14
CA PRO A 386 -7.10 -3.40 -14.66
C PRO A 386 -7.62 -2.24 -15.49
N GLU A 387 -8.15 -1.20 -14.84
CA GLU A 387 -8.49 0.04 -15.56
C GLU A 387 -7.26 0.49 -16.31
N ALA A 388 -7.39 0.51 -17.61
CA ALA A 388 -6.28 0.54 -18.50
C ALA A 388 -5.39 1.75 -18.22
N ARG A 389 -4.06 1.52 -18.15
CA ARG A 389 -3.08 2.49 -18.64
C ARG A 389 -3.59 3.22 -19.89
N GLY A 390 -4.50 2.62 -20.64
CA GLY A 390 -5.12 3.15 -21.84
C GLY A 390 -5.84 4.49 -21.66
N ARG A 391 -6.59 4.74 -20.61
CA ARG A 391 -7.26 6.05 -20.42
C ARG A 391 -6.27 7.15 -20.13
N LEU A 392 -5.37 6.96 -19.16
CA LEU A 392 -4.33 7.94 -18.86
C LEU A 392 -3.41 8.15 -20.07
N SER A 393 -2.96 7.08 -20.71
CA SER A 393 -2.16 7.11 -21.94
C SER A 393 -2.84 7.89 -23.06
N THR A 394 -4.14 7.65 -23.30
CA THR A 394 -4.91 8.38 -24.31
C THR A 394 -5.03 9.85 -23.96
N THR A 395 -5.32 10.19 -22.70
CA THR A 395 -5.41 11.56 -22.20
C THR A 395 -4.06 12.28 -22.31
N LEU A 396 -2.98 11.65 -21.89
CA LEU A 396 -1.63 12.20 -22.03
C LEU A 396 -1.22 12.35 -23.50
N SER A 397 -1.56 11.39 -24.37
CA SER A 397 -1.30 11.48 -25.81
C SER A 397 -2.00 12.68 -26.43
N LYS A 398 -3.28 12.93 -26.10
CA LYS A 398 -4.01 14.13 -26.55
C LYS A 398 -3.33 15.41 -26.07
N TYR A 399 -2.98 15.46 -24.77
CA TYR A 399 -2.34 16.62 -24.16
C TYR A 399 -0.98 16.92 -24.79
N PHE A 400 -0.07 15.95 -24.82
CA PHE A 400 1.27 16.15 -25.36
C PHE A 400 1.29 16.35 -26.87
N THR A 401 0.32 15.82 -27.61
CA THR A 401 0.16 16.12 -29.05
C THR A 401 -0.15 17.60 -29.25
N ALA A 402 -1.10 18.17 -28.50
CA ALA A 402 -1.42 19.58 -28.60
C ALA A 402 -0.26 20.47 -28.12
N VAL A 403 0.33 20.14 -26.97
CA VAL A 403 1.46 20.88 -26.41
C VAL A 403 2.66 20.89 -27.34
N SER A 404 3.01 19.74 -27.96
CA SER A 404 4.13 19.67 -28.91
C SER A 404 3.93 20.54 -30.15
N ARG A 405 2.68 20.87 -30.50
CA ARG A 405 2.29 21.77 -31.59
C ARG A 405 2.06 23.21 -31.14
N GLN A 406 2.21 23.48 -29.82
CA GLN A 406 1.90 24.79 -29.20
C GLN A 406 0.42 25.15 -29.39
N GLU A 407 -0.45 24.17 -29.43
CA GLU A 407 -1.89 24.32 -29.58
C GLU A 407 -2.61 24.10 -28.25
N ARG A 408 -3.82 24.65 -28.13
CA ARG A 408 -4.70 24.34 -27.02
C ARG A 408 -5.28 22.93 -27.19
N PRO A 409 -5.32 22.10 -26.14
CA PRO A 409 -5.86 20.75 -26.23
C PRO A 409 -7.41 20.73 -26.15
N ASP A 410 -8.07 21.29 -27.16
CA ASP A 410 -9.54 21.45 -27.22
C ASP A 410 -10.31 20.10 -27.22
N SER A 411 -9.62 18.99 -27.48
CA SER A 411 -10.22 17.65 -27.47
C SER A 411 -10.33 17.03 -26.07
N LEU A 412 -9.82 17.70 -25.03
CA LEU A 412 -9.87 17.22 -23.65
C LEU A 412 -11.19 17.61 -22.97
N SER A 413 -11.83 16.62 -22.33
CA SER A 413 -12.95 16.86 -21.41
C SER A 413 -12.48 17.48 -20.09
N GLY A 414 -13.41 18.03 -19.29
CA GLY A 414 -13.09 18.54 -17.95
C GLY A 414 -12.45 17.48 -17.06
N GLU A 415 -12.94 16.24 -17.09
CA GLU A 415 -12.39 15.10 -16.34
C GLU A 415 -10.97 14.74 -16.80
N GLU A 416 -10.69 14.80 -18.10
CA GLU A 416 -9.36 14.56 -18.65
C GLU A 416 -8.37 15.68 -18.25
N ILE A 417 -8.82 16.94 -18.20
CA ILE A 417 -8.02 18.06 -17.71
C ILE A 417 -7.65 17.86 -16.23
N ASP A 418 -8.60 17.50 -15.39
CA ASP A 418 -8.34 17.23 -13.99
C ASP A 418 -7.44 16.01 -13.80
N THR A 419 -7.53 15.04 -14.70
CA THR A 419 -6.60 13.89 -14.71
C THR A 419 -5.17 14.32 -15.03
N ILE A 420 -4.96 15.24 -15.96
CA ILE A 420 -3.63 15.79 -16.29
C ILE A 420 -3.07 16.58 -15.09
N ARG A 421 -3.88 17.43 -14.46
CA ARG A 421 -3.48 18.18 -13.27
C ARG A 421 -3.03 17.26 -12.13
N ARG A 422 -3.83 16.26 -11.81
CA ARG A 422 -3.49 15.27 -10.79
C ARG A 422 -2.22 14.49 -11.15
N TRP A 423 -2.14 13.99 -12.39
CA TRP A 423 -0.97 13.25 -12.84
C TRP A 423 0.32 14.08 -12.80
N SER A 424 0.30 15.33 -13.26
CA SER A 424 1.48 16.19 -13.26
C SER A 424 2.03 16.44 -11.85
N ARG A 425 1.17 16.62 -10.86
CA ARG A 425 1.56 16.74 -9.45
C ARG A 425 2.16 15.46 -8.86
N THR A 426 1.81 14.30 -9.41
CA THR A 426 2.43 13.03 -8.99
C THR A 426 3.83 12.82 -9.58
N VAL A 427 4.16 13.53 -10.65
CA VAL A 427 5.45 13.44 -11.35
C VAL A 427 6.39 14.54 -10.90
N SER A 428 5.90 15.74 -10.64
CA SER A 428 6.69 16.90 -10.24
C SER A 428 6.05 17.67 -9.10
N SER A 429 6.84 17.98 -8.08
CA SER A 429 6.46 18.88 -6.98
C SER A 429 6.82 20.36 -7.27
N SER A 430 7.46 20.65 -8.41
CA SER A 430 7.87 22.00 -8.79
C SER A 430 6.68 22.84 -9.18
N GLU A 431 6.44 23.95 -8.47
CA GLU A 431 5.39 24.91 -8.82
C GLU A 431 5.56 25.49 -10.23
N ASP A 432 6.80 25.68 -10.68
CA ASP A 432 7.06 26.17 -12.03
C ASP A 432 6.64 25.17 -13.09
N THR A 433 6.89 23.87 -12.86
CA THR A 433 6.39 22.80 -13.74
C THR A 433 4.86 22.78 -13.76
N ILE A 434 4.20 22.91 -12.61
CA ILE A 434 2.72 22.94 -12.54
C ILE A 434 2.15 24.18 -13.27
N ARG A 435 2.80 25.34 -13.15
CA ARG A 435 2.42 26.53 -13.94
C ARG A 435 2.57 26.29 -15.45
N LEU A 436 3.60 25.58 -15.88
CA LEU A 436 3.77 25.20 -17.29
C LEU A 436 2.65 24.26 -17.75
N VAL A 437 2.20 23.33 -16.91
CA VAL A 437 1.04 22.47 -17.21
C VAL A 437 -0.21 23.30 -17.47
N GLU A 438 -0.52 24.27 -16.61
CA GLU A 438 -1.69 25.14 -16.77
C GLU A 438 -1.59 25.99 -18.05
N ARG A 439 -0.41 26.54 -18.35
CA ARG A 439 -0.16 27.25 -19.61
C ARG A 439 -0.31 26.33 -20.84
N GLY A 440 0.11 25.05 -20.73
CA GLY A 440 -0.10 24.05 -21.78
C GLY A 440 -1.57 23.75 -22.01
N LEU A 441 -2.37 23.65 -20.95
CA LEU A 441 -3.83 23.48 -21.04
C LEU A 441 -4.54 24.69 -21.67
N GLN A 442 -3.94 25.87 -21.58
CA GLN A 442 -4.44 27.11 -22.19
C GLN A 442 -3.91 27.33 -23.61
N GLY A 443 -2.95 26.54 -24.10
CA GLY A 443 -2.29 26.70 -25.39
C GLY A 443 -1.39 27.96 -25.46
N SER A 444 -0.81 28.34 -24.32
CA SER A 444 0.01 29.55 -24.19
C SER A 444 1.50 29.30 -23.96
N LEU A 445 1.98 28.12 -24.33
CA LEU A 445 3.40 27.76 -24.23
C LEU A 445 4.15 28.14 -25.52
N ASP A 446 5.33 28.72 -25.37
CA ASP A 446 6.33 28.83 -26.43
C ASP A 446 7.17 27.54 -26.54
N LYS A 447 7.98 27.43 -27.57
CA LYS A 447 8.74 26.21 -27.90
C LYS A 447 9.74 25.81 -26.81
N GLU A 448 10.36 26.79 -26.15
CA GLU A 448 11.34 26.55 -25.08
C GLU A 448 10.63 25.95 -23.84
N ASN A 449 9.55 26.57 -23.41
CA ASN A 449 8.76 26.10 -22.29
C ASN A 449 8.08 24.74 -22.55
N VAL A 450 7.74 24.41 -23.80
CA VAL A 450 7.28 23.07 -24.19
C VAL A 450 8.38 22.03 -23.93
N GLY A 451 9.62 22.34 -24.32
CA GLY A 451 10.76 21.45 -24.06
C GLY A 451 10.99 21.22 -22.58
N VAL A 452 10.98 22.29 -21.77
CA VAL A 452 11.13 22.21 -20.30
C VAL A 452 10.01 21.39 -19.66
N LEU A 453 8.76 21.61 -20.07
CA LEU A 453 7.61 20.87 -19.59
C LEU A 453 7.75 19.37 -19.90
N CYS A 454 8.10 19.03 -21.14
CA CYS A 454 8.31 17.64 -21.56
C CYS A 454 9.47 16.99 -20.79
N TYR A 455 10.59 17.71 -20.61
CA TYR A 455 11.73 17.25 -19.84
C TYR A 455 11.35 16.91 -18.40
N ASN A 456 10.62 17.80 -17.71
CA ASN A 456 10.25 17.65 -16.32
C ASN A 456 9.20 16.55 -16.08
N LEU A 457 8.26 16.36 -17.02
CA LEU A 457 7.15 15.41 -16.84
C LEU A 457 7.40 14.02 -17.45
N LEU A 458 8.31 13.90 -18.41
CA LEU A 458 8.54 12.66 -19.14
C LEU A 458 9.91 12.03 -18.85
N ASP A 459 10.45 12.27 -17.65
CA ASP A 459 11.74 11.75 -17.19
C ASP A 459 12.92 12.11 -18.10
N GLY A 460 13.03 13.37 -18.46
CA GLY A 460 14.06 13.87 -19.36
C GLY A 460 15.49 13.49 -18.94
N GLY A 461 15.80 13.50 -17.63
CA GLY A 461 17.10 13.06 -17.11
C GLY A 461 17.41 11.60 -17.42
N MET A 462 16.45 10.69 -17.24
CA MET A 462 16.60 9.27 -17.59
C MET A 462 16.78 9.05 -19.11
N LEU A 463 16.07 9.83 -19.92
CA LEU A 463 16.23 9.79 -21.37
C LEU A 463 17.63 10.23 -21.78
N CYS A 464 18.15 11.30 -21.20
CA CYS A 464 19.50 11.79 -21.48
C CYS A 464 20.59 10.78 -21.09
N GLU A 465 20.49 10.19 -19.90
CA GLU A 465 21.40 9.11 -19.50
C GLU A 465 21.35 7.91 -20.45
N SER A 466 20.15 7.55 -20.89
CA SER A 466 19.96 6.44 -21.85
C SER A 466 20.61 6.76 -23.20
N VAL A 467 20.48 7.99 -23.68
CA VAL A 467 21.10 8.45 -24.92
C VAL A 467 22.63 8.43 -24.83
N VAL A 468 23.19 8.93 -23.73
CA VAL A 468 24.65 8.93 -23.52
C VAL A 468 25.21 7.49 -23.47
N ARG A 469 24.51 6.57 -22.86
CA ARG A 469 24.95 5.16 -22.71
C ARG A 469 24.69 4.27 -23.94
N THR A 470 23.92 4.74 -24.90
CA THR A 470 23.51 3.92 -26.07
C THR A 470 24.41 4.22 -27.28
N ASP A 471 24.91 3.18 -27.95
CA ASP A 471 25.66 3.31 -29.19
C ASP A 471 24.82 3.93 -30.30
N ALA A 472 25.44 4.75 -31.14
CA ALA A 472 24.77 5.52 -32.19
C ALA A 472 23.86 4.69 -33.14
N GLY A 473 24.21 3.43 -33.41
CA GLY A 473 23.42 2.54 -34.25
C GLY A 473 22.11 2.04 -33.67
N HIS A 474 21.88 2.17 -32.36
CA HIS A 474 20.68 1.68 -31.66
C HIS A 474 19.82 2.80 -31.07
N LEU A 475 20.20 4.06 -31.24
CA LEU A 475 19.51 5.22 -30.68
C LEU A 475 18.06 5.33 -31.17
N GLN A 476 17.80 5.05 -32.46
CA GLN A 476 16.49 5.18 -33.06
C GLN A 476 15.46 4.19 -32.48
N ASP A 477 15.94 3.04 -32.01
CA ASP A 477 15.07 2.00 -31.46
C ASP A 477 14.85 2.17 -29.95
N VAL A 478 15.85 2.64 -29.22
CA VAL A 478 15.85 2.64 -27.75
C VAL A 478 15.13 3.85 -27.17
N VAL A 479 15.37 5.05 -27.70
CA VAL A 479 14.91 6.30 -27.08
C VAL A 479 13.40 6.53 -27.24
N PRO A 480 12.80 6.41 -28.43
CA PRO A 480 11.33 6.47 -28.55
C PRO A 480 10.63 5.31 -27.85
N THR A 481 11.24 4.13 -27.85
CA THR A 481 10.70 2.93 -27.19
C THR A 481 10.46 3.15 -25.69
N TYR A 482 11.27 3.96 -25.01
CA TYR A 482 11.04 4.30 -23.60
C TYR A 482 9.69 5.01 -23.41
N LEU A 483 9.41 6.08 -24.16
CA LEU A 483 8.15 6.83 -24.07
C LEU A 483 6.94 5.99 -24.50
N VAL A 484 7.10 5.16 -25.54
CA VAL A 484 6.06 4.21 -25.98
C VAL A 484 5.73 3.23 -24.86
N LYS A 485 6.73 2.58 -24.27
CA LYS A 485 6.51 1.57 -23.21
C LYS A 485 6.01 2.19 -21.90
N ARG A 486 6.51 3.36 -21.53
CA ARG A 486 6.18 3.98 -20.25
C ARG A 486 4.84 4.71 -20.27
N PHE A 487 4.60 5.51 -21.30
CA PHE A 487 3.42 6.38 -21.39
C PHE A 487 2.36 5.88 -22.39
N GLY A 488 2.69 4.89 -23.23
CA GLY A 488 1.80 4.35 -24.25
C GLY A 488 1.60 5.28 -25.44
N PHE A 489 2.55 6.20 -25.70
CA PHE A 489 2.50 7.08 -26.85
C PHE A 489 2.70 6.30 -28.15
N ASP A 490 2.13 6.78 -29.27
CA ASP A 490 2.50 6.26 -30.58
C ASP A 490 3.94 6.66 -30.95
N GLY A 491 4.53 5.95 -31.89
CA GLY A 491 5.93 6.16 -32.27
C GLY A 491 6.23 7.57 -32.79
N THR A 492 5.26 8.19 -33.47
CA THR A 492 5.42 9.54 -34.02
C THR A 492 5.47 10.59 -32.93
N LEU A 493 4.53 10.54 -31.99
CA LEU A 493 4.52 11.43 -30.84
C LEU A 493 5.75 11.21 -29.94
N ALA A 494 6.09 9.95 -29.67
CA ALA A 494 7.27 9.61 -28.87
C ALA A 494 8.57 10.18 -29.49
N GLY A 495 8.75 10.07 -30.80
CA GLY A 495 9.89 10.66 -31.52
C GLY A 495 9.94 12.19 -31.44
N ALA A 496 8.79 12.85 -31.63
CA ALA A 496 8.70 14.30 -31.51
C ALA A 496 9.03 14.79 -30.09
N LEU A 497 8.50 14.13 -29.05
CA LEU A 497 8.75 14.46 -27.65
C LEU A 497 10.21 14.18 -27.26
N CYS A 498 10.81 13.09 -27.73
CA CYS A 498 12.23 12.81 -27.53
C CYS A 498 13.11 13.94 -28.06
N ASN A 499 12.84 14.42 -29.27
CA ASN A 499 13.60 15.54 -29.86
C ASN A 499 13.50 16.83 -29.02
N LEU A 500 12.31 17.13 -28.52
CA LEU A 500 12.08 18.29 -27.64
C LEU A 500 12.86 18.15 -26.33
N ILE A 501 12.76 17.00 -25.65
CA ILE A 501 13.42 16.73 -24.39
C ILE A 501 14.95 16.80 -24.54
N LEU A 502 15.51 16.17 -25.57
CA LEU A 502 16.95 16.13 -25.78
C LEU A 502 17.51 17.50 -26.20
N SER A 503 16.75 18.29 -26.96
CA SER A 503 17.13 19.67 -27.31
C SER A 503 17.17 20.58 -26.09
N THR A 504 16.26 20.36 -25.12
CA THR A 504 16.25 21.10 -23.86
C THR A 504 17.41 20.67 -22.96
N ALA A 505 17.64 19.36 -22.87
CA ALA A 505 18.73 18.79 -22.06
C ALA A 505 20.13 19.26 -22.49
N ALA A 506 20.35 19.52 -23.76
CA ALA A 506 21.60 20.05 -24.26
C ALA A 506 21.98 21.40 -23.62
N HIS A 507 21.01 22.14 -23.07
CA HIS A 507 21.24 23.34 -22.29
C HIS A 507 21.70 23.08 -20.85
N ASP A 508 21.21 22.02 -20.21
CA ASP A 508 21.42 21.72 -18.79
C ASP A 508 22.67 20.86 -18.52
N TYR A 509 23.22 20.20 -19.56
CA TYR A 509 24.42 19.37 -19.47
C TYR A 509 25.56 19.88 -20.35
N PRO A 510 26.23 20.97 -19.98
CA PRO A 510 27.27 21.60 -20.81
C PRO A 510 28.45 20.71 -21.14
N GLU A 511 28.80 19.76 -20.24
CA GLU A 511 29.94 18.83 -20.47
C GLU A 511 29.57 17.71 -21.49
N GLN A 512 28.30 17.37 -21.63
CA GLN A 512 27.80 16.31 -22.53
C GLN A 512 27.04 16.90 -23.74
N ARG A 513 26.95 18.21 -23.80
CA ARG A 513 26.16 18.92 -24.82
C ARG A 513 26.51 18.50 -26.24
N LEU A 514 27.79 18.44 -26.56
CA LEU A 514 28.23 18.10 -27.93
C LEU A 514 27.84 16.66 -28.32
N GLU A 515 27.93 15.73 -27.37
CA GLU A 515 27.57 14.33 -27.60
C GLU A 515 26.04 14.18 -27.76
N ILE A 516 25.25 14.87 -26.93
CA ILE A 516 23.79 14.88 -27.01
C ILE A 516 23.34 15.51 -28.33
N GLU A 517 23.91 16.66 -28.72
CA GLU A 517 23.58 17.36 -29.98
C GLU A 517 23.91 16.49 -31.21
N GLN A 518 25.06 15.81 -31.24
CA GLN A 518 25.42 14.87 -32.32
C GLN A 518 24.47 13.70 -32.40
N LYS A 519 24.05 13.14 -31.26
CA LYS A 519 23.11 12.03 -31.20
C LYS A 519 21.68 12.46 -31.55
N VAL A 520 21.26 13.69 -31.23
CA VAL A 520 19.99 14.29 -31.64
C VAL A 520 19.95 14.47 -33.18
N GLU A 521 21.04 14.92 -33.80
CA GLU A 521 21.09 15.00 -35.25
C GLU A 521 20.94 13.65 -35.94
N LEU A 522 21.57 12.60 -35.42
CA LEU A 522 21.40 11.22 -35.93
C LEU A 522 19.96 10.75 -35.82
N LEU A 523 19.22 11.14 -34.77
CA LEU A 523 17.79 10.81 -34.61
C LEU A 523 16.91 11.55 -35.64
N LYS A 524 17.29 12.77 -36.06
CA LYS A 524 16.55 13.56 -37.06
C LYS A 524 16.70 13.02 -38.46
N PHE A 525 17.86 12.52 -38.82
CA PHE A 525 18.13 11.98 -40.16
C PHE A 525 17.51 10.57 -40.42
N GLY A 526 17.12 9.84 -39.36
CA GLY A 526 16.44 8.54 -39.50
C GLY A 526 14.95 8.63 -39.84
N GLY A 527 14.35 9.82 -39.86
CA GLY A 527 12.95 10.05 -40.18
C GLY A 527 12.62 10.35 -41.66
N GLU A 528 13.63 10.42 -42.55
CA GLU A 528 13.47 10.74 -43.98
C GLU A 528 13.93 9.62 -44.91
N VAL A 529 13.73 8.36 -44.58
CA VAL A 529 13.89 7.28 -45.57
C VAL A 529 12.63 6.42 -45.59
N GLN A 530 11.74 6.80 -46.55
CA GLN A 530 10.53 6.20 -47.10
C GLN A 530 9.29 6.13 -46.24
#